data_cbbd8d04d055a5dd80956bc26bc29385
#
_entry.id   cbbd8d04d055a5dd80956bc26bc29385
#
_cell.length_a   1.000
_cell.length_b   1.000
_cell.length_c   1.000
_cell.angle_alpha   90.00
_cell.angle_beta   90.00
_cell.angle_gamma   90.00
#
_symmetry.space_group_name_H-M   'P 1'
#
loop_
_entity.id
_entity.type
_entity.pdbx_description
1 polymer ?
#
loop_
_entity_poly.entity_id
_entity_poly.type
_entity_poly.pdbx_seq_one_letter_code
_entity_poly.pdbx_strand_id
1 'polypeptide(L)' 'MNAETVALAVSRFKLSPNHKLKLVFNGAEYLYDDSIMIECNNTCMTLSSKLDDGKIHTLYIEYSFIQGVEVIEG' A
#
# COMPACT_ATOMS: atom_id res chain seq x y z
N MET A 1 -1.90 10.88 -7.31
CA MET A 1 -0.70 10.19 -7.89
C MET A 1 -1.19 9.23 -8.95
N ASN A 2 -0.44 8.98 -9.99
CA ASN A 2 -0.92 8.07 -11.04
C ASN A 2 -0.67 6.60 -10.67
N ALA A 3 -1.44 5.71 -11.33
CA ALA A 3 -1.40 4.28 -11.06
C ALA A 3 -0.01 3.68 -11.30
N GLU A 4 0.69 4.13 -12.33
CA GLU A 4 2.00 3.60 -12.70
C GLU A 4 3.04 3.85 -11.62
N THR A 5 3.08 5.05 -11.06
CA THR A 5 4.01 5.40 -9.98
C THR A 5 3.74 4.55 -8.74
N VAL A 6 2.47 4.37 -8.37
CA VAL A 6 2.12 3.55 -7.22
C VAL A 6 2.48 2.08 -7.47
N ALA A 7 2.20 1.57 -8.66
CA ALA A 7 2.52 0.18 -9.01
C ALA A 7 4.02 -0.09 -8.95
N LEU A 8 4.86 0.85 -9.39
CA LEU A 8 6.30 0.72 -9.31
C LEU A 8 6.76 0.63 -7.85
N ALA A 9 6.22 1.49 -6.99
CA ALA A 9 6.56 1.45 -5.56
C ALA A 9 6.14 0.15 -4.90
N VAL A 10 4.93 -0.32 -5.20
CA VAL A 10 4.41 -1.58 -4.66
C VAL A 10 5.26 -2.76 -5.12
N SER A 11 5.68 -2.78 -6.38
CA SER A 11 6.57 -3.83 -6.91
C SER A 11 7.90 -3.86 -6.14
N ARG A 12 8.46 -2.69 -5.86
CA ARG A 12 9.70 -2.58 -5.09
C ARG A 12 9.50 -3.06 -3.66
N PHE A 13 8.40 -2.68 -3.04
CA PHE A 13 8.05 -3.12 -1.70
C PHE A 13 7.98 -4.65 -1.60
N LYS A 14 7.43 -5.30 -2.61
CA LYS A 14 7.25 -6.76 -2.62
C LYS A 14 8.53 -7.55 -2.86
N LEU A 15 9.66 -6.90 -3.19
CA LEU A 15 10.91 -7.58 -3.45
C LEU A 15 11.55 -8.19 -2.21
N SER A 16 11.22 -7.70 -1.02
CA SER A 16 11.80 -8.21 0.22
C SER A 16 10.81 -8.08 1.37
N PRO A 17 10.71 -9.09 2.26
CA PRO A 17 9.85 -9.00 3.44
C PRO A 17 10.34 -7.97 4.46
N ASN A 18 11.58 -7.49 4.30
CA ASN A 18 12.15 -6.48 5.19
C ASN A 18 11.84 -5.05 4.74
N HIS A 19 11.29 -4.90 3.53
CA HIS A 19 10.88 -3.59 3.04
C HIS A 19 9.61 -3.13 3.74
N LYS A 20 9.47 -1.81 3.89
CA LYS A 20 8.25 -1.19 4.37
C LYS A 20 7.70 -0.25 3.31
N LEU A 21 6.39 -0.07 3.31
CA LEU A 21 5.71 0.85 2.41
C LEU A 21 5.08 1.95 3.23
N LYS A 22 5.41 3.19 2.90
CA LYS A 22 4.77 4.36 3.50
C LYS A 22 3.85 5.00 2.49
N LEU A 23 2.58 5.15 2.86
CA LEU A 23 1.58 5.84 2.06
C LEU A 23 1.15 7.12 2.75
N VAL A 24 0.96 8.17 1.96
CA VAL A 24 0.40 9.42 2.46
C VAL A 24 -0.93 9.65 1.75
N PHE A 25 -2.00 9.68 2.51
CA PHE A 25 -3.33 10.03 2.01
C PHE A 25 -4.17 10.57 3.16
N ASN A 26 -5.20 11.35 2.85
CA ASN A 26 -6.03 12.04 3.85
C ASN A 26 -5.22 12.89 4.82
N GLY A 27 -4.08 13.43 4.37
CA GLY A 27 -3.24 14.26 5.22
C GLY A 27 -2.49 13.50 6.31
N ALA A 28 -2.44 12.17 6.25
CA ALA A 28 -1.78 11.33 7.24
C ALA A 28 -0.81 10.36 6.56
N GLU A 29 0.16 9.89 7.34
CA GLU A 29 1.14 8.90 6.89
C GLU A 29 0.80 7.54 7.50
N TYR A 30 0.87 6.50 6.67
CA TYR A 30 0.61 5.11 7.09
C TYR A 30 1.78 4.25 6.68
N LEU A 31 2.29 3.47 7.64
CA LEU A 31 3.42 2.57 7.40
C LEU A 31 2.94 1.12 7.41
N TYR A 32 3.27 0.38 6.37
CA TYR A 32 2.88 -1.03 6.22
C TYR A 32 4.11 -1.91 6.11
N ASP A 33 4.03 -3.08 6.71
CA ASP A 33 5.04 -4.12 6.60
C ASP A 33 4.55 -5.23 5.66
N ASP A 34 5.26 -6.36 5.62
CA ASP A 34 4.95 -7.45 4.70
C ASP A 34 3.70 -8.26 5.08
N SER A 35 3.09 -7.96 6.23
CA SER A 35 1.82 -8.60 6.61
C SER A 35 0.63 -8.08 5.82
N ILE A 36 0.78 -6.91 5.18
CA ILE A 36 -0.28 -6.34 4.35
C ILE A 36 -0.30 -6.98 2.97
N MET A 37 -1.48 -7.30 2.46
CA MET A 37 -1.66 -7.73 1.09
C MET A 37 -2.07 -6.54 0.24
N ILE A 38 -1.30 -6.26 -0.81
CA ILE A 38 -1.52 -5.11 -1.67
C ILE A 38 -1.73 -5.57 -3.10
N GLU A 39 -2.80 -5.07 -3.72
CA GLU A 39 -3.06 -5.27 -5.13
C GLU A 39 -3.32 -3.93 -5.81
N CYS A 40 -2.81 -3.78 -7.03
CA CYS A 40 -2.99 -2.58 -7.83
C CYS A 40 -3.81 -2.93 -9.06
N ASN A 41 -4.88 -2.17 -9.32
CA ASN A 41 -5.62 -2.28 -10.55
C ASN A 41 -5.60 -0.94 -11.30
N ASN A 42 -6.43 -0.77 -12.32
CA ASN A 42 -6.36 0.41 -13.18
C ASN A 42 -6.79 1.71 -12.50
N THR A 43 -7.62 1.64 -11.46
CA THR A 43 -8.21 2.83 -10.85
C THR A 43 -7.86 3.00 -9.38
N CYS A 44 -7.57 1.90 -8.68
CA CYS A 44 -7.30 1.97 -7.25
C CYS A 44 -6.32 0.89 -6.82
N MET A 45 -5.79 1.05 -5.62
CA MET A 45 -5.07 -0.02 -4.95
C MET A 45 -5.91 -0.55 -3.80
N THR A 46 -5.75 -1.82 -3.47
CA THR A 46 -6.39 -2.45 -2.33
C THR A 46 -5.34 -2.85 -1.31
N LEU A 47 -5.67 -2.62 -0.05
CA LEU A 47 -4.83 -3.00 1.09
C LEU A 47 -5.66 -3.91 1.98
N SER A 48 -5.24 -5.15 2.13
CA SER A 48 -5.96 -6.13 2.94
C SER A 48 -5.12 -6.57 4.12
N SER A 49 -5.73 -6.62 5.28
CA SER A 49 -5.09 -7.12 6.50
C SER A 49 -6.06 -7.99 7.26
N LYS A 50 -5.50 -8.96 7.99
CA LYS A 50 -6.30 -9.86 8.83
C LYS A 50 -6.32 -9.31 10.25
N LEU A 51 -7.53 -9.17 10.79
CA LEU A 51 -7.73 -8.73 12.16
C LEU A 51 -7.62 -9.90 13.15
N ASP A 52 -7.52 -9.57 14.45
CA ASP A 52 -7.40 -10.56 15.52
C ASP A 52 -8.58 -11.53 15.58
N ASP A 53 -9.76 -11.10 15.15
CA ASP A 53 -10.96 -11.93 15.11
C ASP A 53 -11.03 -12.85 13.89
N GLY A 54 -10.01 -12.84 13.04
CA GLY A 54 -9.96 -13.63 11.83
C GLY A 54 -10.60 -12.99 10.61
N LYS A 55 -11.24 -11.84 10.77
CA LYS A 55 -11.85 -11.11 9.65
C LYS A 55 -10.80 -10.40 8.84
N ILE A 56 -11.09 -10.23 7.55
CA ILE A 56 -10.20 -9.52 6.63
C ILE A 56 -10.79 -8.15 6.36
N HIS A 57 -9.99 -7.11 6.62
CA HIS A 57 -10.32 -5.74 6.25
C HIS A 57 -9.65 -5.41 4.93
N THR A 58 -10.40 -4.88 3.99
CA THR A 58 -9.85 -4.42 2.71
C THR A 58 -10.18 -2.95 2.53
N LEU A 59 -9.13 -2.15 2.35
CA LEU A 59 -9.26 -0.73 2.08
C LEU A 59 -9.02 -0.50 0.60
N TYR A 60 -9.90 0.24 -0.05
CA TYR A 60 -9.80 0.62 -1.45
C TYR A 60 -9.44 2.08 -1.53
N ILE A 61 -8.31 2.40 -2.17
CA ILE A 61 -7.84 3.78 -2.30
C ILE A 61 -7.66 4.09 -3.78
N GLU A 62 -8.45 5.05 -4.28
CA GLU A 62 -8.23 5.55 -5.64
C GLU A 62 -6.89 6.27 -5.71
N TYR A 63 -6.18 6.10 -6.81
CA TYR A 63 -4.85 6.69 -6.97
C TYR A 63 -4.86 8.21 -6.84
N SER A 64 -5.95 8.85 -7.25
CA SER A 64 -6.07 10.31 -7.14
C SER A 64 -6.02 10.82 -5.70
N PHE A 65 -6.33 9.98 -4.73
CA PHE A 65 -6.28 10.36 -3.32
C PHE A 65 -4.93 10.11 -2.67
N ILE A 66 -4.02 9.40 -3.35
CA ILE A 66 -2.70 9.13 -2.80
C ILE A 66 -1.80 10.34 -3.03
N GLN A 67 -1.31 10.91 -1.94
CA GLN A 67 -0.48 12.11 -1.95
C GLN A 67 1.00 11.80 -2.05
N GLY A 68 1.40 10.63 -1.57
CA GLY A 68 2.78 10.20 -1.65
C GLY A 68 2.93 8.71 -1.38
N VAL A 69 4.00 8.12 -1.91
CA VAL A 69 4.36 6.73 -1.68
C VAL A 69 5.88 6.65 -1.55
N GLU A 70 6.34 5.88 -0.56
CA GLU A 70 7.76 5.70 -0.32
C GLU A 70 8.02 4.26 0.06
N VAL A 71 9.08 3.68 -0.50
CA VAL A 71 9.55 2.35 -0.10
C VAL A 71 10.76 2.53 0.78
N ILE A 72 10.69 1.97 1.98
CA ILE A 72 11.82 1.97 2.92
C ILE A 72 12.45 0.60 2.83
N GLU A 73 13.66 0.54 2.27
CA GLU A 73 14.38 -0.71 2.09
C GLU A 73 15.11 -1.07 3.38
N GLY A 74 14.88 -2.29 3.83
CA GLY A 74 15.50 -2.78 5.05
C GLY A 74 16.62 -3.76 4.81
#